data_28da3e1283fb0bcddc1682da7125309a
#
_entry.id   28da3e1283fb0bcddc1682da7125309a
#
_cell.length_a   1.000
_cell.length_b   1.000
_cell.length_c   1.000
_cell.angle_alpha   90.00
_cell.angle_beta   90.00
_cell.angle_gamma   90.00
#
_symmetry.space_group_name_H-M   'P 1'
#
loop_
_entity.id
_entity.type
_entity.pdbx_description
1 polymer ?
#
loop_
_entity_poly.entity_id
_entity_poly.type
_entity_poly.pdbx_seq_one_letter_code
_entity_poly.pdbx_strand_id
1 'polypeptide(L)'
;IEERLGIAEESAAPAVFGGPGKSPLGDALNRALASRGLGADLATQLARADLKITVGEFMAATVILVVVAGGASYLLRRDIIVSAGACLAGFFAPRFYVSLLRNRRLKAFDDQLADTINLMVNGIRAGYSVLQAMEAVSREMGQPIGGEFERVVQQVQFGLRLEHALGNMLRRVPSADLDMMITAINVQREVGGNLAEVLDSISHTIRERVRIKGDIRALTAYGRGAGNLLSAIPIILSVVIYLINPDF
;
A
#
# COMPACT_ATOMS: atom_id res chain seq x y z
N ILE A 1 -6.92 -49.79 -13.49
CA ILE A 1 -7.32 -49.09 -12.22
C ILE A 1 -6.45 -47.82 -12.03
N GLU A 2 -6.00 -47.21 -13.12
CA GLU A 2 -5.15 -45.96 -13.06
C GLU A 2 -5.73 -44.81 -13.90
N GLU A 3 -7.05 -44.63 -13.88
CA GLU A 3 -7.65 -43.61 -14.73
C GLU A 3 -8.81 -42.93 -14.04
N ARG A 4 -8.62 -42.43 -12.81
CA ARG A 4 -9.57 -41.48 -12.15
C ARG A 4 -8.97 -40.73 -10.97
N LEU A 5 -7.86 -40.03 -11.17
CA LEU A 5 -7.47 -38.93 -10.30
C LEU A 5 -7.04 -37.73 -11.17
N GLY A 6 -7.96 -37.28 -12.01
CA GLY A 6 -7.92 -35.93 -12.55
C GLY A 6 -8.14 -34.96 -11.39
N ILE A 7 -7.05 -34.57 -10.73
CA ILE A 7 -7.04 -33.41 -9.86
C ILE A 7 -7.20 -32.22 -10.79
N ALA A 8 -8.45 -31.76 -10.90
CA ALA A 8 -8.73 -30.45 -11.44
C ALA A 8 -7.99 -29.45 -10.55
N GLU A 9 -6.90 -28.89 -11.05
CA GLU A 9 -6.38 -27.61 -10.58
C GLU A 9 -7.49 -26.59 -10.86
N GLU A 10 -8.43 -26.55 -9.94
CA GLU A 10 -9.43 -25.48 -9.87
C GLU A 10 -8.68 -24.23 -9.45
N SER A 11 -8.22 -23.50 -10.47
CA SER A 11 -7.76 -22.13 -10.38
C SER A 11 -8.81 -21.33 -9.60
N ALA A 12 -8.63 -21.24 -8.29
CA ALA A 12 -9.44 -20.39 -7.42
C ALA A 12 -9.21 -18.94 -7.84
N ALA A 13 -10.01 -18.48 -8.78
CA ALA A 13 -10.16 -17.07 -9.05
C ALA A 13 -10.51 -16.36 -7.74
N PRO A 14 -9.83 -15.28 -7.38
CA PRO A 14 -10.13 -14.54 -6.17
C PRO A 14 -11.58 -14.07 -6.24
N ALA A 15 -12.36 -14.41 -5.22
CA ALA A 15 -13.74 -13.96 -5.07
C ALA A 15 -13.77 -12.43 -5.15
N VAL A 16 -14.34 -11.94 -6.24
CA VAL A 16 -14.59 -10.52 -6.47
C VAL A 16 -15.65 -10.10 -5.46
N PHE A 17 -15.23 -9.37 -4.43
CA PHE A 17 -16.13 -8.69 -3.51
C PHE A 17 -16.87 -7.59 -4.30
N GLY A 18 -18.04 -7.94 -4.84
CA GLY A 18 -18.97 -7.01 -5.46
C GLY A 18 -19.74 -6.26 -4.39
N GLY A 19 -19.36 -5.01 -4.11
CA GLY A 19 -20.25 -4.03 -3.49
C GLY A 19 -21.23 -3.49 -4.53
N PRO A 20 -22.47 -3.11 -4.15
CA PRO A 20 -23.52 -2.72 -5.08
C PRO A 20 -23.34 -1.26 -5.56
N GLY A 21 -22.68 -1.11 -6.68
CA GLY A 21 -22.66 0.13 -7.46
C GLY A 21 -22.97 -0.24 -8.92
N LYS A 22 -24.26 -0.30 -9.24
CA LYS A 22 -24.75 -0.71 -10.58
C LYS A 22 -24.64 0.43 -11.58
N SER A 23 -23.52 0.51 -12.29
CA SER A 23 -23.50 1.21 -13.59
C SER A 23 -23.33 0.17 -14.69
N PRO A 24 -24.25 0.10 -15.68
CA PRO A 24 -24.20 -0.90 -16.75
C PRO A 24 -22.95 -0.80 -17.62
N LEU A 25 -22.27 0.34 -17.64
CA LEU A 25 -20.97 0.56 -18.28
C LEU A 25 -19.81 -0.11 -17.52
N GLY A 26 -19.88 -0.17 -16.17
CA GLY A 26 -18.87 -0.83 -15.34
C GLY A 26 -18.86 -2.34 -15.55
N ASP A 27 -20.00 -2.97 -15.71
CA ASP A 27 -20.13 -4.42 -15.91
C ASP A 27 -19.69 -4.88 -17.31
N ALA A 28 -19.89 -4.05 -18.33
CA ALA A 28 -19.42 -4.32 -19.69
C ALA A 28 -17.89 -4.20 -19.79
N LEU A 29 -17.30 -3.18 -19.15
CA LEU A 29 -15.86 -2.98 -19.06
C LEU A 29 -15.18 -4.05 -18.21
N ASN A 30 -15.76 -4.47 -17.08
CA ASN A 30 -15.24 -5.57 -16.26
C ASN A 30 -15.16 -6.89 -17.03
N ARG A 31 -16.17 -7.21 -17.86
CA ARG A 31 -16.15 -8.41 -18.69
C ARG A 31 -15.10 -8.35 -19.81
N ALA A 32 -14.89 -7.20 -20.42
CA ALA A 32 -13.88 -7.00 -21.45
C ALA A 32 -12.43 -7.02 -20.90
N LEU A 33 -12.23 -6.63 -19.63
CA LEU A 33 -10.92 -6.58 -18.98
C LEU A 33 -10.53 -7.90 -18.30
N ALA A 34 -11.51 -8.68 -17.86
CA ALA A 34 -11.29 -10.03 -17.31
C ALA A 34 -10.61 -10.97 -18.34
N SER A 35 -10.83 -10.73 -19.65
CA SER A 35 -10.24 -11.52 -20.72
C SER A 35 -8.77 -11.20 -21.05
N ARG A 36 -8.17 -10.15 -20.49
CA ARG A 36 -6.82 -9.69 -20.85
C ARG A 36 -5.79 -9.67 -19.70
N GLY A 37 -6.07 -10.26 -18.54
CA GLY A 37 -5.10 -10.36 -17.44
C GLY A 37 -4.70 -9.04 -16.75
N LEU A 38 -4.89 -7.89 -17.40
CA LEU A 38 -4.55 -6.56 -16.88
C LEU A 38 -5.48 -6.09 -15.75
N GLY A 39 -6.70 -6.65 -15.69
CA GLY A 39 -7.69 -6.31 -14.66
C GLY A 39 -7.33 -6.84 -13.28
N ALA A 40 -6.67 -8.01 -13.18
CA ALA A 40 -6.33 -8.64 -11.92
C ALA A 40 -5.25 -7.84 -11.14
N ASP A 41 -4.28 -7.29 -11.86
CA ASP A 41 -3.21 -6.49 -11.26
C ASP A 41 -3.73 -5.14 -10.76
N LEU A 42 -4.60 -4.48 -11.53
CA LEU A 42 -5.28 -3.25 -11.12
C LEU A 42 -6.23 -3.49 -9.94
N ALA A 43 -6.98 -4.58 -9.93
CA ALA A 43 -7.85 -4.95 -8.81
C ALA A 43 -7.06 -5.13 -7.51
N THR A 44 -5.89 -5.77 -7.61
CA THR A 44 -4.98 -5.96 -6.47
C THR A 44 -4.41 -4.63 -5.96
N GLN A 45 -4.07 -3.71 -6.86
CA GLN A 45 -3.56 -2.38 -6.49
C GLN A 45 -4.64 -1.52 -5.83
N LEU A 46 -5.88 -1.55 -6.33
CA LEU A 46 -7.03 -0.86 -5.73
C LEU A 46 -7.40 -1.44 -4.37
N ALA A 47 -7.38 -2.77 -4.23
CA ALA A 47 -7.60 -3.45 -2.95
C ALA A 47 -6.51 -3.08 -1.90
N ARG A 48 -5.26 -2.93 -2.33
CA ARG A 48 -4.15 -2.48 -1.47
C ARG A 48 -4.26 -1.02 -1.04
N ALA A 49 -4.92 -0.18 -1.84
CA ALA A 49 -5.20 1.23 -1.50
C ALA A 49 -6.48 1.39 -0.65
N ASP A 50 -7.21 0.28 -0.36
CA ASP A 50 -8.52 0.27 0.33
C ASP A 50 -9.55 1.21 -0.32
N LEU A 51 -9.41 1.42 -1.62
CA LEU A 51 -10.37 2.22 -2.38
C LEU A 51 -11.59 1.34 -2.69
N LYS A 52 -12.76 1.76 -2.22
CA LYS A 52 -14.06 1.12 -2.51
C LYS A 52 -14.53 1.38 -3.95
N ILE A 53 -13.58 1.60 -4.88
CA ILE A 53 -13.86 1.92 -6.28
C ILE A 53 -13.64 0.66 -7.10
N THR A 54 -14.59 0.34 -7.97
CA THR A 54 -14.51 -0.80 -8.89
C THR A 54 -13.46 -0.50 -9.98
N VAL A 55 -12.75 -1.54 -10.48
CA VAL A 55 -11.78 -1.38 -11.59
C VAL A 55 -12.40 -0.66 -12.78
N GLY A 56 -13.68 -0.95 -13.09
CA GLY A 56 -14.44 -0.29 -14.16
C GLY A 56 -14.65 1.22 -13.92
N GLU A 57 -14.96 1.62 -12.69
CA GLU A 57 -15.11 3.04 -12.33
C GLU A 57 -13.77 3.80 -12.41
N PHE A 58 -12.69 3.15 -11.98
CA PHE A 58 -11.34 3.73 -12.10
C PHE A 58 -10.93 3.93 -13.56
N MET A 59 -11.22 2.95 -14.43
CA MET A 59 -10.95 3.05 -15.88
C MET A 59 -11.84 4.12 -16.51
N ALA A 60 -13.12 4.18 -16.17
CA ALA A 60 -14.03 5.22 -16.67
C ALA A 60 -13.57 6.62 -16.24
N ALA A 61 -13.18 6.80 -14.97
CA ALA A 61 -12.64 8.06 -14.47
C ALA A 61 -11.34 8.45 -15.20
N THR A 62 -10.47 7.48 -15.49
CA THR A 62 -9.23 7.72 -16.25
C THR A 62 -9.53 8.19 -17.68
N VAL A 63 -10.47 7.52 -18.36
CA VAL A 63 -10.88 7.91 -19.73
C VAL A 63 -11.50 9.32 -19.75
N ILE A 64 -12.40 9.60 -18.82
CA ILE A 64 -13.02 10.92 -18.67
C ILE A 64 -11.94 11.99 -18.45
N LEU A 65 -10.99 11.73 -17.56
CA LEU A 65 -9.90 12.67 -17.26
C LEU A 65 -9.02 12.95 -18.47
N VAL A 66 -8.68 11.92 -19.26
CA VAL A 66 -7.90 12.06 -20.51
C VAL A 66 -8.66 12.89 -21.53
N VAL A 67 -9.96 12.62 -21.73
CA VAL A 67 -10.79 13.36 -22.70
C VAL A 67 -10.96 14.81 -22.27
N VAL A 68 -11.22 15.07 -20.99
CA VAL A 68 -11.38 16.42 -20.46
C VAL A 68 -10.06 17.19 -20.52
N ALA A 69 -8.93 16.61 -20.10
CA ALA A 69 -7.63 17.26 -20.13
C ALA A 69 -7.16 17.55 -21.57
N GLY A 70 -7.32 16.58 -22.47
CA GLY A 70 -6.98 16.73 -23.88
C GLY A 70 -7.87 17.73 -24.60
N GLY A 71 -9.19 17.65 -24.40
CA GLY A 71 -10.17 18.54 -25.00
C GLY A 71 -10.04 19.98 -24.52
N ALA A 72 -9.89 20.18 -23.21
CA ALA A 72 -9.68 21.53 -22.62
C ALA A 72 -8.37 22.16 -23.11
N SER A 73 -7.29 21.38 -23.19
CA SER A 73 -6.00 21.85 -23.68
C SER A 73 -6.07 22.26 -25.16
N TYR A 74 -6.77 21.48 -25.99
CA TYR A 74 -6.97 21.78 -27.41
C TYR A 74 -7.82 23.04 -27.63
N LEU A 75 -8.89 23.23 -26.84
CA LEU A 75 -9.75 24.43 -26.93
C LEU A 75 -9.01 25.71 -26.52
N LEU A 76 -8.11 25.62 -25.51
CA LEU A 76 -7.40 26.78 -24.99
C LEU A 76 -6.21 27.22 -25.86
N ARG A 77 -5.45 26.29 -26.42
CA ARG A 77 -4.18 26.61 -27.08
C ARG A 77 -4.12 26.25 -28.56
N ARG A 78 -5.06 25.47 -29.08
CA ARG A 78 -5.09 24.92 -30.47
C ARG A 78 -3.78 24.22 -30.95
N ASP A 79 -2.90 23.88 -29.98
CA ASP A 79 -1.64 23.20 -30.24
C ASP A 79 -1.78 21.69 -29.97
N ILE A 80 -1.53 20.88 -30.99
CA ILE A 80 -1.63 19.42 -30.93
C ILE A 80 -0.58 18.83 -29.99
N ILE A 81 0.62 19.42 -29.90
CA ILE A 81 1.71 18.94 -29.06
C ILE A 81 1.35 19.08 -27.57
N VAL A 82 0.82 20.25 -27.19
CA VAL A 82 0.38 20.51 -25.80
C VAL A 82 -0.81 19.63 -25.42
N SER A 83 -1.74 19.42 -26.35
CA SER A 83 -2.89 18.54 -26.15
C SER A 83 -2.46 17.07 -25.97
N ALA A 84 -1.52 16.58 -26.77
CA ALA A 84 -0.95 15.23 -26.59
C ALA A 84 -0.25 15.07 -25.23
N GLY A 85 0.50 16.07 -24.79
CA GLY A 85 1.11 16.11 -23.45
C GLY A 85 0.07 16.07 -22.33
N ALA A 86 -1.04 16.81 -22.45
CA ALA A 86 -2.14 16.81 -21.50
C ALA A 86 -2.87 15.44 -21.43
N CYS A 87 -3.05 14.77 -22.57
CA CYS A 87 -3.60 13.41 -22.63
C CYS A 87 -2.69 12.40 -21.90
N LEU A 88 -1.37 12.46 -22.13
CA LEU A 88 -0.41 11.62 -21.43
C LEU A 88 -0.42 11.87 -19.93
N ALA A 89 -0.41 13.13 -19.50
CA ALA A 89 -0.52 13.50 -18.09
C ALA A 89 -1.82 12.99 -17.47
N GLY A 90 -2.96 13.15 -18.15
CA GLY A 90 -4.27 12.62 -17.72
C GLY A 90 -4.32 11.10 -17.57
N PHE A 91 -3.56 10.38 -18.40
CA PHE A 91 -3.46 8.92 -18.32
C PHE A 91 -2.61 8.44 -17.14
N PHE A 92 -1.50 9.10 -16.86
CA PHE A 92 -0.59 8.72 -15.77
C PHE A 92 -1.03 9.23 -14.39
N ALA A 93 -1.73 10.36 -14.32
CA ALA A 93 -2.13 11.01 -13.07
C ALA A 93 -2.93 10.09 -12.12
N PRO A 94 -3.99 9.37 -12.54
CA PRO A 94 -4.75 8.50 -11.64
C PRO A 94 -3.91 7.33 -11.11
N ARG A 95 -3.04 6.78 -11.96
CA ARG A 95 -2.14 5.68 -11.59
C ARG A 95 -1.11 6.11 -10.54
N PHE A 96 -0.54 7.29 -10.71
CA PHE A 96 0.38 7.89 -9.75
C PHE A 96 -0.33 8.18 -8.41
N TYR A 97 -1.56 8.69 -8.46
CA TYR A 97 -2.36 8.98 -7.26
C TYR A 97 -2.67 7.72 -6.45
N VAL A 98 -3.10 6.63 -7.08
CA VAL A 98 -3.34 5.33 -6.41
C VAL A 98 -2.05 4.77 -5.80
N SER A 99 -0.94 4.86 -6.53
CA SER A 99 0.38 4.43 -6.02
C SER A 99 0.80 5.23 -4.78
N LEU A 100 0.55 6.54 -4.78
CA LEU A 100 0.85 7.42 -3.65
C LEU A 100 -0.01 7.06 -2.43
N LEU A 101 -1.31 6.83 -2.62
CA LEU A 101 -2.22 6.43 -1.54
C LEU A 101 -1.84 5.07 -0.96
N ARG A 102 -1.53 4.09 -1.83
CA ARG A 102 -1.05 2.77 -1.40
C ARG A 102 0.22 2.88 -0.55
N ASN A 103 1.20 3.66 -1.02
CA ASN A 103 2.47 3.81 -0.30
C ASN A 103 2.29 4.55 1.04
N ARG A 104 1.39 5.54 1.09
CA ARG A 104 1.04 6.22 2.35
C ARG A 104 0.38 5.28 3.34
N ARG A 105 -0.56 4.43 2.87
CA ARG A 105 -1.23 3.44 3.71
C ARG A 105 -0.25 2.38 4.22
N LEU A 106 0.62 1.85 3.34
CA LEU A 106 1.65 0.88 3.72
C LEU A 106 2.60 1.47 4.77
N LYS A 107 3.05 2.71 4.55
CA LYS A 107 3.90 3.40 5.51
C LYS A 107 3.20 3.60 6.85
N ALA A 108 1.93 4.04 6.85
CA ALA A 108 1.16 4.21 8.09
C ALA A 108 0.96 2.87 8.83
N PHE A 109 0.85 1.75 8.10
CA PHE A 109 0.83 0.41 8.66
C PHE A 109 2.16 0.04 9.30
N ASP A 110 3.27 0.21 8.58
CA ASP A 110 4.62 -0.10 9.07
C ASP A 110 4.99 0.76 10.30
N ASP A 111 4.60 2.04 10.31
CA ASP A 111 4.85 2.95 11.43
C ASP A 111 4.11 2.49 12.73
N GLN A 112 2.99 1.78 12.61
CA GLN A 112 2.21 1.25 13.74
C GLN A 112 2.62 -0.18 14.14
N LEU A 113 3.34 -0.92 13.29
CA LEU A 113 3.56 -2.35 13.44
C LEU A 113 4.34 -2.71 14.70
N ALA A 114 5.37 -1.94 15.05
CA ALA A 114 6.17 -2.22 16.25
C ALA A 114 5.36 -2.10 17.54
N ASP A 115 4.48 -1.12 17.64
CA ASP A 115 3.60 -0.93 18.78
C ASP A 115 2.52 -2.02 18.85
N THR A 116 2.02 -2.44 17.69
CA THR A 116 1.10 -3.56 17.55
C THR A 116 1.72 -4.86 18.04
N ILE A 117 2.96 -5.16 17.64
CA ILE A 117 3.68 -6.35 18.10
C ILE A 117 3.84 -6.31 19.62
N ASN A 118 4.16 -5.16 20.21
CA ASN A 118 4.26 -5.04 21.67
C ASN A 118 2.93 -5.27 22.39
N LEU A 119 1.83 -4.77 21.83
CA LEU A 119 0.50 -5.05 22.37
C LEU A 119 0.21 -6.56 22.36
N MET A 120 0.54 -7.25 21.25
CA MET A 120 0.43 -8.71 21.16
C MET A 120 1.32 -9.41 22.19
N VAL A 121 2.59 -9.00 22.35
CA VAL A 121 3.54 -9.57 23.31
C VAL A 121 3.00 -9.45 24.74
N ASN A 122 2.48 -8.29 25.09
CA ASN A 122 1.90 -8.06 26.42
C ASN A 122 0.67 -8.96 26.65
N GLY A 123 -0.21 -9.11 25.67
CA GLY A 123 -1.34 -10.02 25.74
C GLY A 123 -0.92 -11.49 25.90
N ILE A 124 0.06 -11.94 25.10
CA ILE A 124 0.57 -13.32 25.16
C ILE A 124 1.24 -13.59 26.51
N ARG A 125 2.03 -12.64 27.04
CA ARG A 125 2.64 -12.74 28.38
C ARG A 125 1.59 -12.76 29.50
N ALA A 126 0.43 -12.12 29.30
CA ALA A 126 -0.71 -12.17 30.19
C ALA A 126 -1.53 -13.47 30.06
N GLY A 127 -1.14 -14.39 29.18
CA GLY A 127 -1.80 -15.69 28.97
C GLY A 127 -2.86 -15.71 27.87
N TYR A 128 -2.98 -14.66 27.06
CA TYR A 128 -3.89 -14.67 25.91
C TYR A 128 -3.37 -15.58 24.81
N SER A 129 -4.28 -16.24 24.11
CA SER A 129 -3.95 -16.91 22.87
C SER A 129 -3.53 -15.88 21.78
N VAL A 130 -2.82 -16.33 20.75
CA VAL A 130 -2.41 -15.47 19.63
C VAL A 130 -3.62 -14.78 18.98
N LEU A 131 -4.72 -15.51 18.83
CA LEU A 131 -5.95 -14.95 18.25
C LEU A 131 -6.58 -13.89 19.14
N GLN A 132 -6.61 -14.10 20.47
CA GLN A 132 -7.09 -13.11 21.43
C GLN A 132 -6.21 -11.85 21.44
N ALA A 133 -4.88 -12.02 21.35
CA ALA A 133 -3.96 -10.88 21.21
C ALA A 133 -4.22 -10.09 19.93
N MET A 134 -4.48 -10.78 18.79
CA MET A 134 -4.87 -10.12 17.54
C MET A 134 -6.23 -9.41 17.64
N GLU A 135 -7.17 -9.98 18.38
CA GLU A 135 -8.47 -9.35 18.65
C GLU A 135 -8.31 -8.07 19.48
N ALA A 136 -7.44 -8.07 20.50
CA ALA A 136 -7.10 -6.86 21.25
C ALA A 136 -6.50 -5.77 20.31
N VAL A 137 -5.59 -6.14 19.44
CA VAL A 137 -5.03 -5.24 18.41
C VAL A 137 -6.13 -4.64 17.55
N SER A 138 -7.09 -5.44 17.08
CA SER A 138 -8.17 -4.95 16.21
C SER A 138 -9.07 -3.91 16.89
N ARG A 139 -9.16 -3.95 18.21
CA ARG A 139 -9.98 -3.02 19.01
C ARG A 139 -9.22 -1.78 19.48
N GLU A 140 -7.93 -1.92 19.78
CA GLU A 140 -7.14 -0.86 20.40
C GLU A 140 -6.35 -0.04 19.39
N MET A 141 -5.95 -0.66 18.26
CA MET A 141 -5.14 0.04 17.25
C MET A 141 -6.01 0.75 16.22
N GLY A 142 -5.54 1.92 15.80
CA GLY A 142 -6.19 2.71 14.74
C GLY A 142 -6.03 2.10 13.34
N GLN A 143 -6.72 2.73 12.37
CA GLN A 143 -6.53 2.36 10.95
C GLN A 143 -5.14 2.81 10.46
N PRO A 144 -4.49 2.06 9.57
CA PRO A 144 -4.99 0.89 8.83
C PRO A 144 -4.81 -0.46 9.55
N ILE A 145 -4.00 -0.54 10.62
CA ILE A 145 -3.58 -1.82 11.20
C ILE A 145 -4.73 -2.54 11.91
N GLY A 146 -5.54 -1.83 12.70
CA GLY A 146 -6.68 -2.41 13.40
C GLY A 146 -7.67 -3.10 12.47
N GLY A 147 -7.98 -2.49 11.32
CA GLY A 147 -8.89 -3.08 10.34
C GLY A 147 -8.32 -4.31 9.61
N GLU A 148 -7.01 -4.40 9.42
CA GLU A 148 -6.41 -5.60 8.83
C GLU A 148 -6.40 -6.77 9.83
N PHE A 149 -6.13 -6.51 11.13
CA PHE A 149 -6.23 -7.52 12.18
C PHE A 149 -7.68 -7.95 12.44
N GLU A 150 -8.64 -7.04 12.37
CA GLU A 150 -10.06 -7.36 12.44
C GLU A 150 -10.47 -8.37 11.34
N ARG A 151 -10.03 -8.14 10.09
CA ARG A 151 -10.26 -9.05 8.97
C ARG A 151 -9.64 -10.43 9.21
N VAL A 152 -8.43 -10.50 9.80
CA VAL A 152 -7.80 -11.78 10.16
C VAL A 152 -8.63 -12.52 11.20
N VAL A 153 -9.04 -11.84 12.27
CA VAL A 153 -9.86 -12.42 13.33
C VAL A 153 -11.18 -12.95 12.77
N GLN A 154 -11.88 -12.15 11.96
CA GLN A 154 -13.12 -12.56 11.29
C GLN A 154 -12.91 -13.79 10.41
N GLN A 155 -11.86 -13.84 9.58
CA GLN A 155 -11.59 -14.99 8.73
C GLN A 155 -11.35 -16.26 9.53
N VAL A 156 -10.65 -16.18 10.67
CA VAL A 156 -10.43 -17.33 11.55
C VAL A 156 -11.72 -17.74 12.26
N GLN A 157 -12.55 -16.80 12.70
CA GLN A 157 -13.87 -17.08 13.28
C GLN A 157 -14.82 -17.76 12.26
N PHE A 158 -14.69 -17.47 10.97
CA PHE A 158 -15.38 -18.17 9.89
C PHE A 158 -14.76 -19.54 9.51
N GLY A 159 -13.77 -20.01 10.26
CA GLY A 159 -13.19 -21.34 10.09
C GLY A 159 -11.94 -21.39 9.19
N LEU A 160 -11.42 -20.25 8.72
CA LEU A 160 -10.16 -20.25 7.98
C LEU A 160 -8.99 -20.48 8.95
N ARG A 161 -8.01 -21.30 8.54
CA ARG A 161 -6.79 -21.50 9.33
C ARG A 161 -6.04 -20.17 9.45
N LEU A 162 -5.44 -19.94 10.64
CA LEU A 162 -4.73 -18.67 10.95
C LEU A 162 -3.62 -18.38 9.94
N GLU A 163 -2.87 -19.41 9.50
CA GLU A 163 -1.80 -19.27 8.51
C GLU A 163 -2.32 -18.70 7.18
N HIS A 164 -3.47 -19.17 6.73
CA HIS A 164 -4.11 -18.69 5.52
C HIS A 164 -4.67 -17.27 5.68
N ALA A 165 -5.24 -16.95 6.84
CA ALA A 165 -5.74 -15.62 7.14
C ALA A 165 -4.61 -14.58 7.17
N LEU A 166 -3.48 -14.92 7.81
CA LEU A 166 -2.27 -14.09 7.83
C LEU A 166 -1.63 -13.96 6.43
N GLY A 167 -1.58 -15.05 5.64
CA GLY A 167 -1.13 -15.00 4.25
C GLY A 167 -2.02 -14.10 3.38
N ASN A 168 -3.34 -14.08 3.61
CA ASN A 168 -4.26 -13.14 2.96
C ASN A 168 -3.97 -11.69 3.34
N MET A 169 -3.65 -11.42 4.61
CA MET A 169 -3.25 -10.11 5.11
C MET A 169 -1.96 -9.64 4.41
N LEU A 170 -0.93 -10.49 4.31
CA LEU A 170 0.33 -10.16 3.66
C LEU A 170 0.15 -9.83 2.15
N ARG A 171 -0.77 -10.52 1.47
CA ARG A 171 -1.10 -10.18 0.07
C ARG A 171 -1.71 -8.78 -0.08
N ARG A 172 -2.50 -8.32 0.90
CA ARG A 172 -3.08 -6.97 0.92
C ARG A 172 -2.07 -5.92 1.36
N VAL A 173 -1.26 -6.25 2.36
CA VAL A 173 -0.25 -5.35 2.95
C VAL A 173 1.14 -5.98 2.76
N PRO A 174 1.83 -5.73 1.63
CA PRO A 174 3.13 -6.32 1.33
C PRO A 174 4.25 -5.60 2.10
N SER A 175 4.28 -5.78 3.43
CA SER A 175 5.30 -5.28 4.34
C SER A 175 6.29 -6.38 4.67
N ALA A 176 7.59 -6.08 4.60
CA ALA A 176 8.64 -7.03 4.96
C ALA A 176 8.67 -7.30 6.48
N ASP A 177 8.33 -6.30 7.28
CA ASP A 177 8.30 -6.44 8.74
C ASP A 177 7.08 -7.26 9.18
N LEU A 178 5.94 -7.13 8.47
CA LEU A 178 4.77 -8.00 8.65
C LEU A 178 5.08 -9.46 8.26
N ASP A 179 5.77 -9.68 7.15
CA ASP A 179 6.18 -11.03 6.71
C ASP A 179 7.06 -11.72 7.75
N MET A 180 8.01 -10.99 8.32
CA MET A 180 8.86 -11.49 9.42
C MET A 180 8.02 -11.87 10.64
N MET A 181 7.05 -11.06 11.05
CA MET A 181 6.14 -11.35 12.15
C MET A 181 5.29 -12.60 11.88
N ILE A 182 4.70 -12.71 10.69
CA ILE A 182 3.87 -13.85 10.28
C ILE A 182 4.69 -15.14 10.26
N THR A 183 5.88 -15.09 9.70
CA THR A 183 6.81 -16.23 9.67
C THR A 183 7.15 -16.69 11.08
N ALA A 184 7.47 -15.78 11.99
CA ALA A 184 7.74 -16.10 13.38
C ALA A 184 6.54 -16.77 14.07
N ILE A 185 5.32 -16.24 13.86
CA ILE A 185 4.09 -16.83 14.43
C ILE A 185 3.90 -18.25 13.90
N ASN A 186 4.04 -18.48 12.61
CA ASN A 186 3.84 -19.78 11.99
C ASN A 186 4.88 -20.80 12.49
N VAL A 187 6.16 -20.45 12.50
CA VAL A 187 7.24 -21.30 13.00
C VAL A 187 7.07 -21.66 14.46
N GLN A 188 6.75 -20.69 15.33
CA GLN A 188 6.58 -20.95 16.75
C GLN A 188 5.34 -21.80 17.06
N ARG A 189 4.33 -21.79 16.19
CA ARG A 189 3.16 -22.66 16.32
C ARG A 189 3.45 -24.11 15.91
N GLU A 190 4.37 -24.32 14.95
CA GLU A 190 4.76 -25.66 14.49
C GLU A 190 5.79 -26.30 15.40
N VAL A 191 6.83 -25.56 15.78
CA VAL A 191 7.96 -26.07 16.57
C VAL A 191 7.69 -26.01 18.08
N GLY A 192 6.83 -25.09 18.49
CA GLY A 192 6.67 -24.72 19.90
C GLY A 192 7.78 -23.76 20.33
N GLY A 193 7.56 -23.03 21.40
CA GLY A 193 8.53 -22.13 21.98
C GLY A 193 7.93 -20.85 22.51
N ASN A 194 8.78 -19.90 22.92
CA ASN A 194 8.35 -18.63 23.49
C ASN A 194 8.06 -17.61 22.39
N LEU A 195 6.84 -17.63 21.87
CA LEU A 195 6.41 -16.67 20.83
C LEU A 195 6.54 -15.22 21.29
N ALA A 196 6.27 -14.93 22.57
CA ALA A 196 6.36 -13.57 23.10
C ALA A 196 7.80 -13.02 23.02
N GLU A 197 8.79 -13.84 23.29
CA GLU A 197 10.19 -13.45 23.23
C GLU A 197 10.64 -13.16 21.78
N VAL A 198 10.24 -14.01 20.84
CA VAL A 198 10.55 -13.84 19.43
C VAL A 198 9.89 -12.57 18.87
N LEU A 199 8.61 -12.33 19.18
CA LEU A 199 7.91 -11.12 18.77
C LEU A 199 8.51 -9.86 19.39
N ASP A 200 8.94 -9.91 20.65
CA ASP A 200 9.59 -8.82 21.35
C ASP A 200 10.92 -8.43 20.65
N SER A 201 11.72 -9.43 20.28
CA SER A 201 12.96 -9.24 19.51
C SER A 201 12.69 -8.61 18.14
N ILE A 202 11.64 -9.03 17.45
CA ILE A 202 11.23 -8.43 16.16
C ILE A 202 10.82 -6.97 16.34
N SER A 203 9.99 -6.68 17.36
CA SER A 203 9.58 -5.30 17.65
C SER A 203 10.78 -4.39 17.93
N HIS A 204 11.73 -4.87 18.75
CA HIS A 204 12.97 -4.14 19.03
C HIS A 204 13.78 -3.87 17.74
N THR A 205 13.92 -4.88 16.88
CA THR A 205 14.63 -4.76 15.59
C THR A 205 13.98 -3.73 14.67
N ILE A 206 12.65 -3.70 14.59
CA ILE A 206 11.91 -2.72 13.79
C ILE A 206 12.16 -1.30 14.33
N ARG A 207 12.04 -1.11 15.64
CA ARG A 207 12.28 0.20 16.28
C ARG A 207 13.69 0.70 16.06
N GLU A 208 14.70 -0.15 16.22
CA GLU A 208 16.10 0.23 16.01
C GLU A 208 16.37 0.61 14.56
N ARG A 209 15.79 -0.13 13.60
CA ARG A 209 15.86 0.23 12.18
C ARG A 209 15.22 1.60 11.88
N VAL A 210 14.08 1.90 12.49
CA VAL A 210 13.41 3.22 12.35
C VAL A 210 14.28 4.33 12.94
N ARG A 211 14.87 4.10 14.11
CA ARG A 211 15.77 5.03 14.79
C ARG A 211 17.00 5.35 13.93
N ILE A 212 17.70 4.31 13.45
CA ILE A 212 18.88 4.49 12.58
C ILE A 212 18.54 5.28 11.31
N LYS A 213 17.40 4.98 10.68
CA LYS A 213 16.93 5.76 9.52
C LYS A 213 16.64 7.22 9.87
N GLY A 214 16.16 7.49 11.08
CA GLY A 214 15.94 8.83 11.61
C GLY A 214 17.25 9.58 11.77
N ASP A 215 18.23 8.96 12.41
CA ASP A 215 19.56 9.53 12.66
C ASP A 215 20.29 9.86 11.34
N ILE A 216 20.25 8.95 10.37
CA ILE A 216 20.80 9.19 9.02
C ILE A 216 20.11 10.38 8.34
N ARG A 217 18.77 10.49 8.45
CA ARG A 217 18.05 11.64 7.88
C ARG A 217 18.45 12.95 8.54
N ALA A 218 18.60 12.97 9.86
CA ALA A 218 19.02 14.16 10.61
C ALA A 218 20.43 14.60 10.18
N LEU A 219 21.39 13.68 10.12
CA LEU A 219 22.76 13.96 9.68
C LEU A 219 22.83 14.45 8.22
N THR A 220 22.07 13.80 7.32
CA THR A 220 22.03 14.19 5.90
C THR A 220 21.27 15.48 5.67
N ALA A 221 20.28 15.82 6.50
CA ALA A 221 19.54 17.09 6.40
C ALA A 221 20.46 18.28 6.67
N TYR A 222 21.38 18.14 7.64
CA TYR A 222 22.38 19.16 7.93
C TYR A 222 23.31 19.43 6.73
N GLY A 223 23.84 18.35 6.12
CA GLY A 223 24.69 18.45 4.93
C GLY A 223 23.97 19.02 3.71
N ARG A 224 22.70 18.63 3.50
CA ARG A 224 21.85 19.18 2.41
C ARG A 224 21.53 20.66 2.63
N GLY A 225 21.26 21.06 3.88
CA GLY A 225 21.01 22.45 4.23
C GLY A 225 22.21 23.34 3.91
N ALA A 226 23.40 22.93 4.35
CA ALA A 226 24.64 23.62 4.07
C ALA A 226 24.97 23.68 2.56
N GLY A 227 24.79 22.56 1.84
CA GLY A 227 24.99 22.50 0.39
C GLY A 227 24.00 23.40 -0.39
N ASN A 228 22.73 23.42 -0.02
CA ASN A 228 21.72 24.28 -0.65
C ASN A 228 22.04 25.77 -0.39
N LEU A 229 22.46 26.11 0.83
CA LEU A 229 22.85 27.48 1.16
C LEU A 229 24.06 27.94 0.33
N LEU A 230 25.10 27.08 0.25
CA LEU A 230 26.29 27.36 -0.54
C LEU A 230 25.98 27.51 -2.04
N SER A 231 25.07 26.69 -2.57
CA SER A 231 24.63 26.75 -3.96
C SER A 231 23.72 27.96 -4.27
N ALA A 232 23.00 28.47 -3.26
CA ALA A 232 22.15 29.64 -3.41
C ALA A 232 22.94 30.96 -3.47
N ILE A 233 24.10 31.04 -2.84
CA ILE A 233 24.95 32.26 -2.77
C ILE A 233 25.28 32.81 -4.17
N PRO A 234 25.79 32.03 -5.15
CA PRO A 234 26.10 32.53 -6.48
C PRO A 234 24.87 33.05 -7.22
N ILE A 235 23.74 32.37 -7.04
CA ILE A 235 22.47 32.75 -7.70
C ILE A 235 21.96 34.07 -7.12
N ILE A 236 21.96 34.19 -5.78
CA ILE A 236 21.56 35.44 -5.10
C ILE A 236 22.49 36.58 -5.51
N LEU A 237 23.80 36.34 -5.56
CA LEU A 237 24.80 37.35 -5.95
C LEU A 237 24.60 37.81 -7.39
N SER A 238 24.33 36.89 -8.31
CA SER A 238 24.03 37.21 -9.73
C SER A 238 22.78 38.05 -9.86
N VAL A 239 21.71 37.73 -9.12
CA VAL A 239 20.48 38.52 -9.12
C VAL A 239 20.71 39.91 -8.54
N VAL A 240 21.47 40.03 -7.46
CA VAL A 240 21.77 41.33 -6.83
C VAL A 240 22.62 42.21 -7.78
N ILE A 241 23.65 41.63 -8.43
CA ILE A 241 24.49 42.37 -9.40
C ILE A 241 23.63 42.83 -10.58
N TYR A 242 22.79 42.00 -11.12
CA TYR A 242 21.87 42.34 -12.21
C TYR A 242 20.89 43.46 -11.83
N LEU A 243 20.39 43.49 -10.60
CA LEU A 243 19.49 44.57 -10.11
C LEU A 243 20.23 45.91 -9.89
N ILE A 244 21.52 45.88 -9.54
CA ILE A 244 22.31 47.08 -9.32
C ILE A 244 22.84 47.65 -10.66
N ASN A 245 23.18 46.78 -11.58
CA ASN A 245 23.74 47.19 -12.87
C ASN A 245 23.22 46.28 -14.00
N PRO A 246 22.07 46.65 -14.66
CA PRO A 246 21.45 45.83 -15.68
C PRO A 246 22.23 45.76 -17.01
N ASP A 247 23.28 46.58 -17.19
CA ASP A 247 24.12 46.64 -18.37
C ASP A 247 25.42 45.75 -18.24
N PHE A 248 25.50 44.90 -17.23
CA PHE A 248 26.62 44.01 -17.01
C PHE A 248 26.43 42.62 -17.72
#